data_50426f03cbf8abcf926a13513fa8867d
#
_entry.id   50426f03cbf8abcf926a13513fa8867d
#
_cell.length_a   1.000
_cell.length_b   1.000
_cell.length_c   1.000
_cell.angle_alpha   90.00
_cell.angle_beta   90.00
_cell.angle_gamma   90.00
#
_symmetry.space_group_name_H-M   'P 1'
#
loop_
_entity.id
_entity.type
_entity.pdbx_description
1 polymer ?
#
loop_
_entity_poly.entity_id
_entity_poly.type
_entity_poly.pdbx_seq_one_letter_code
_entity_poly.pdbx_strand_id
1 'polypeptide(L)'
;MGSRTARLWAVISVACLGMTSCGLFDDGNSTSGPNTVGGVGKIPGSGIIGSATLPDGLSVNFPAIEGKIIGPQVSGNRVMLIGDSVLAGTARRYGGETCAQLVPLGWQVELNAEAGRFIDFALKVVEERIDAGWDAVGIFIGTNYGEDEKVFRDYYTEILDLIGDRPVLLLTISRYKEEIDDANAVIRELASEYENVSILDWSKLSSAEGMLRSDGIHPTDQGRIVLATSLAKALGTAPMTPGECLDSNYADDSAVLPDVMPAPATTTTLGDNPGTTTTSTATSTSSSSTTAPSTTTTTTAG
;
A
#
# COMPACT_ATOMS: atom_id res chain seq x y z
N MET A 1 44.58 3.15 44.77
CA MET A 1 45.77 3.36 43.96
C MET A 1 45.35 2.84 42.57
N GLY A 2 45.03 3.59 41.62
CA GLY A 2 45.47 4.82 41.02
C GLY A 2 45.74 4.49 39.58
N SER A 3 45.12 5.03 38.65
CA SER A 3 45.75 5.60 37.47
C SER A 3 44.66 6.05 36.47
N ARG A 4 44.46 7.36 36.43
CA ARG A 4 43.68 8.03 35.39
C ARG A 4 44.63 8.32 34.22
N THR A 5 44.35 7.82 33.04
CA THR A 5 44.99 8.25 31.80
C THR A 5 44.06 9.20 31.04
N ALA A 6 44.44 10.46 31.04
CA ALA A 6 43.89 11.52 30.21
C ALA A 6 44.31 11.29 28.75
N ARG A 7 43.39 11.35 27.81
CA ARG A 7 43.68 11.42 26.37
C ARG A 7 43.39 12.84 25.86
N LEU A 8 44.50 13.46 25.36
CA LEU A 8 44.48 14.74 24.67
C LEU A 8 43.71 14.67 23.37
N TRP A 9 42.91 15.69 23.15
CA TRP A 9 42.31 15.98 21.85
C TRP A 9 43.24 16.93 21.09
N ALA A 10 43.65 16.52 19.88
CA ALA A 10 44.32 17.38 18.93
C ALA A 10 43.30 17.96 17.97
N VAL A 11 43.16 19.26 17.98
CA VAL A 11 42.36 20.05 17.03
C VAL A 11 43.27 20.34 15.82
N ILE A 12 42.87 19.85 14.65
CA ILE A 12 43.47 20.24 13.37
C ILE A 12 42.48 21.13 12.65
N SER A 13 42.79 22.43 12.61
CA SER A 13 42.11 23.40 11.76
C SER A 13 42.74 23.36 10.37
N VAL A 14 41.93 23.04 9.33
CA VAL A 14 42.35 23.27 7.94
C VAL A 14 41.43 24.33 7.36
N ALA A 15 42.02 25.48 7.10
CA ALA A 15 41.42 26.53 6.29
C ALA A 15 41.70 26.24 4.81
N CYS A 16 40.69 26.22 3.97
CA CYS A 16 40.87 26.30 2.53
C CYS A 16 39.98 27.37 1.93
N LEU A 17 40.66 28.22 1.21
CA LEU A 17 40.21 29.42 0.51
C LEU A 17 39.20 29.07 -0.63
N GLY A 18 38.38 30.07 -0.92
CA GLY A 18 37.38 30.06 -1.98
C GLY A 18 37.97 30.07 -3.40
N MET A 19 37.13 29.64 -4.33
CA MET A 19 37.15 30.06 -5.72
C MET A 19 35.72 30.19 -6.22
N THR A 20 35.34 31.43 -6.44
CA THR A 20 34.19 31.82 -7.26
C THR A 20 34.45 31.47 -8.72
N SER A 21 33.50 30.76 -9.35
CA SER A 21 33.44 30.68 -10.81
C SER A 21 31.99 30.94 -11.23
N CYS A 22 31.78 32.14 -11.79
CA CYS A 22 30.62 32.48 -12.60
C CYS A 22 30.79 31.82 -13.99
N GLY A 23 29.79 31.10 -14.44
CA GLY A 23 29.69 30.58 -15.80
C GLY A 23 28.27 30.79 -16.33
N LEU A 24 28.21 31.62 -17.37
CA LEU A 24 27.04 32.17 -18.05
C LEU A 24 26.21 31.12 -18.79
N PHE A 25 24.90 31.38 -18.84
CA PHE A 25 23.88 31.13 -19.85
C PHE A 25 24.27 30.33 -21.12
N ASP A 26 23.47 29.32 -21.39
CA ASP A 26 23.19 28.94 -22.77
C ASP A 26 21.69 28.58 -22.93
N ASP A 27 21.03 29.39 -23.75
CA ASP A 27 19.66 29.20 -24.24
C ASP A 27 19.72 28.20 -25.42
N GLY A 28 19.17 27.00 -25.25
CA GLY A 28 19.11 25.94 -26.26
C GLY A 28 17.75 25.33 -26.44
N ASN A 29 16.93 25.99 -27.21
CA ASN A 29 15.85 25.52 -28.09
C ASN A 29 15.38 24.05 -27.96
N SER A 30 14.20 23.88 -27.38
CA SER A 30 13.47 22.63 -27.28
C SER A 30 12.69 22.34 -28.57
N THR A 31 13.07 21.28 -29.29
CA THR A 31 12.20 20.67 -30.30
C THR A 31 11.35 19.60 -29.62
N SER A 32 10.06 19.85 -29.54
CA SER A 32 9.05 18.91 -29.07
C SER A 32 8.83 17.79 -30.08
N GLY A 33 9.20 16.56 -29.69
CA GLY A 33 8.75 15.32 -30.35
C GLY A 33 7.49 14.78 -29.67
N PRO A 34 6.53 14.21 -30.39
CA PRO A 34 5.34 13.63 -29.80
C PRO A 34 5.63 12.26 -29.20
N ASN A 35 4.99 11.96 -28.06
CA ASN A 35 4.97 10.71 -27.32
C ASN A 35 6.11 10.48 -26.31
N THR A 36 6.18 11.32 -25.30
CA THR A 36 6.73 10.90 -24.02
C THR A 36 5.59 10.78 -23.01
N VAL A 37 5.28 9.56 -22.61
CA VAL A 37 4.55 9.26 -21.37
C VAL A 37 5.27 10.00 -20.24
N GLY A 38 4.53 10.82 -19.49
CA GLY A 38 5.06 11.77 -18.53
C GLY A 38 6.19 11.23 -17.68
N GLY A 39 7.29 11.97 -17.64
CA GLY A 39 8.55 11.53 -17.08
C GLY A 39 8.45 10.98 -15.68
N VAL A 40 8.90 9.74 -15.52
CA VAL A 40 9.40 9.26 -14.25
C VAL A 40 10.66 10.08 -13.98
N GLY A 41 10.53 11.11 -13.15
CA GLY A 41 11.65 12.00 -12.84
C GLY A 41 12.84 11.19 -12.36
N LYS A 42 14.03 11.52 -12.85
CA LYS A 42 15.30 11.02 -12.33
C LYS A 42 15.25 11.06 -10.82
N ILE A 43 15.40 9.90 -10.17
CA ILE A 43 15.54 9.77 -8.73
C ILE A 43 16.97 10.16 -8.40
N PRO A 44 17.24 11.32 -7.80
CA PRO A 44 18.52 11.55 -7.13
C PRO A 44 18.47 10.75 -5.84
N GLY A 45 19.52 10.00 -5.56
CA GLY A 45 19.69 9.34 -4.27
C GLY A 45 19.62 10.35 -3.14
N SER A 46 18.95 9.94 -2.04
CA SER A 46 18.86 10.60 -0.75
C SER A 46 18.33 12.06 -0.77
N GLY A 47 17.11 12.26 -0.35
CA GLY A 47 16.60 13.57 0.01
C GLY A 47 15.22 13.85 -0.57
N ILE A 48 14.35 14.27 0.30
CA ILE A 48 13.12 15.04 0.08
C ILE A 48 12.38 14.62 -1.20
N ILE A 49 11.41 13.76 -1.04
CA ILE A 49 10.46 13.43 -2.11
C ILE A 49 9.64 14.69 -2.40
N GLY A 50 9.92 15.32 -3.53
CA GLY A 50 9.20 16.50 -3.98
C GLY A 50 7.71 16.25 -4.21
N SER A 51 6.93 17.32 -4.26
CA SER A 51 5.51 17.28 -4.62
C SER A 51 5.31 16.56 -5.96
N ALA A 52 4.38 15.63 -6.01
CA ALA A 52 3.92 15.07 -7.27
C ALA A 52 2.63 15.77 -7.67
N THR A 53 2.55 16.22 -8.92
CA THR A 53 1.31 16.74 -9.50
C THR A 53 0.55 15.57 -10.12
N LEU A 54 -0.66 15.33 -9.66
CA LEU A 54 -1.56 14.33 -10.20
C LEU A 54 -2.17 14.80 -11.54
N PRO A 55 -2.76 13.91 -12.35
CA PRO A 55 -3.33 14.26 -13.66
C PRO A 55 -4.33 15.42 -13.64
N ASP A 56 -4.99 15.64 -12.52
CA ASP A 56 -6.00 16.70 -12.29
C ASP A 56 -5.39 18.01 -11.77
N GLY A 57 -4.07 18.13 -11.74
CA GLY A 57 -3.37 19.32 -11.26
C GLY A 57 -3.27 19.44 -9.73
N LEU A 58 -3.73 18.45 -8.98
CA LEU A 58 -3.59 18.42 -7.52
C LEU A 58 -2.13 18.14 -7.15
N SER A 59 -1.52 19.07 -6.43
CA SER A 59 -0.17 18.89 -5.89
C SER A 59 -0.27 18.24 -4.51
N VAL A 60 0.12 16.97 -4.40
CA VAL A 60 0.24 16.29 -3.11
C VAL A 60 1.68 16.38 -2.63
N ASN A 61 1.86 17.01 -1.48
CA ASN A 61 3.13 17.00 -0.77
C ASN A 61 3.26 15.63 -0.10
N PHE A 62 4.04 14.72 -0.69
CA PHE A 62 4.32 13.45 -0.05
C PHE A 62 5.20 13.69 1.17
N PRO A 63 4.78 13.28 2.37
CA PRO A 63 5.67 13.29 3.52
C PRO A 63 6.91 12.45 3.21
N ALA A 64 8.03 12.80 3.80
CA ALA A 64 9.23 11.99 3.76
C ALA A 64 8.88 10.58 4.28
N ILE A 65 9.36 9.56 3.60
CA ILE A 65 9.34 8.20 4.14
C ILE A 65 10.28 8.23 5.34
N GLU A 66 9.78 7.80 6.49
CA GLU A 66 10.60 7.66 7.67
C GLU A 66 11.37 6.34 7.57
N GLY A 67 12.69 6.40 7.51
CA GLY A 67 13.56 5.25 7.32
C GLY A 67 14.15 5.13 5.91
N LYS A 68 14.34 3.91 5.44
CA LYS A 68 15.04 3.59 4.19
C LYS A 68 14.05 3.18 3.09
N ILE A 69 14.34 3.51 1.83
CA ILE A 69 13.63 2.94 0.67
C ILE A 69 13.95 1.44 0.60
N ILE A 70 12.93 0.61 0.33
CA ILE A 70 13.03 -0.85 0.45
C ILE A 70 13.85 -1.48 -0.68
N GLY A 71 13.63 -1.11 -1.94
CA GLY A 71 14.28 -1.75 -3.10
C GLY A 71 15.80 -1.86 -3.03
N PRO A 72 16.53 -0.82 -2.60
CA PRO A 72 17.99 -0.91 -2.42
C PRO A 72 18.44 -1.87 -1.29
N GLN A 73 17.54 -2.33 -0.43
CA GLN A 73 17.85 -3.18 0.72
C GLN A 73 17.67 -4.68 0.43
N VAL A 74 17.04 -5.04 -0.68
CA VAL A 74 16.73 -6.41 -1.06
C VAL A 74 17.56 -6.88 -2.25
N SER A 75 17.64 -8.20 -2.45
CA SER A 75 18.33 -8.80 -3.59
C SER A 75 17.38 -9.40 -4.62
N GLY A 76 16.13 -9.64 -4.25
CA GLY A 76 15.07 -10.15 -5.11
C GLY A 76 13.99 -9.08 -5.35
N ASN A 77 12.84 -9.50 -5.85
CA ASN A 77 11.77 -8.57 -6.24
C ASN A 77 10.38 -9.00 -5.74
N ARG A 78 10.30 -9.90 -4.77
CA ARG A 78 9.02 -10.38 -4.25
C ARG A 78 8.61 -9.57 -3.02
N VAL A 79 7.46 -8.92 -3.09
CA VAL A 79 6.88 -8.17 -1.97
C VAL A 79 5.52 -8.72 -1.60
N MET A 80 5.34 -9.00 -0.31
CA MET A 80 4.06 -9.33 0.28
C MET A 80 3.47 -8.09 0.95
N LEU A 81 2.26 -7.70 0.53
CA LEU A 81 1.52 -6.60 1.13
C LEU A 81 0.33 -7.17 1.92
N ILE A 82 0.19 -6.75 3.16
CA ILE A 82 -0.85 -7.24 4.08
C ILE A 82 -1.67 -6.06 4.58
N GLY A 83 -3.01 -6.17 4.58
CA GLY A 83 -3.82 -5.07 5.06
C GLY A 83 -5.29 -5.39 5.27
N ASP A 84 -6.00 -4.36 5.73
CA ASP A 84 -7.44 -4.35 5.89
C ASP A 84 -8.17 -3.74 4.67
N SER A 85 -9.40 -3.26 4.86
CA SER A 85 -10.24 -2.70 3.79
C SER A 85 -9.60 -1.53 3.04
N VAL A 86 -8.75 -0.75 3.67
CA VAL A 86 -8.10 0.41 3.04
C VAL A 86 -7.12 -0.05 1.97
N LEU A 87 -6.29 -1.04 2.28
CA LEU A 87 -5.38 -1.62 1.30
C LEU A 87 -6.13 -2.49 0.27
N ALA A 88 -7.13 -3.26 0.69
CA ALA A 88 -7.99 -4.05 -0.19
C ALA A 88 -8.62 -3.19 -1.29
N GLY A 89 -8.98 -1.95 -0.98
CA GLY A 89 -9.53 -0.98 -1.95
C GLY A 89 -8.61 -0.66 -3.13
N THR A 90 -7.32 -1.02 -3.07
CA THR A 90 -6.35 -0.83 -4.17
C THR A 90 -6.09 -2.11 -4.98
N ALA A 91 -6.82 -3.19 -4.66
CA ALA A 91 -6.70 -4.48 -5.33
C ALA A 91 -7.27 -4.45 -6.76
N ARG A 92 -6.92 -5.46 -7.56
CA ARG A 92 -7.37 -5.63 -8.96
C ARG A 92 -8.89 -5.46 -9.15
N ARG A 93 -9.68 -5.91 -8.17
CA ARG A 93 -11.14 -5.84 -8.19
C ARG A 93 -11.66 -4.41 -8.19
N TYR A 94 -10.92 -3.46 -7.65
CA TYR A 94 -11.34 -2.06 -7.48
C TYR A 94 -10.61 -1.05 -8.35
N GLY A 95 -9.70 -1.47 -9.18
CA GLY A 95 -8.91 -0.59 -10.04
C GLY A 95 -7.48 -1.08 -10.21
N GLY A 96 -6.96 -1.81 -9.20
CA GLY A 96 -5.65 -2.44 -9.27
C GLY A 96 -4.49 -1.46 -9.14
N GLU A 97 -4.71 -0.34 -8.46
CA GLU A 97 -3.76 0.77 -8.39
C GLU A 97 -2.40 0.32 -7.82
N THR A 98 -2.40 -0.58 -6.81
CA THR A 98 -1.15 -1.09 -6.23
C THR A 98 -0.31 -1.85 -7.26
N CYS A 99 -0.89 -2.81 -7.97
CA CYS A 99 -0.16 -3.53 -9.02
C CYS A 99 0.23 -2.62 -10.19
N ALA A 100 -0.65 -1.69 -10.58
CA ALA A 100 -0.36 -0.73 -11.64
C ALA A 100 0.86 0.15 -11.35
N GLN A 101 1.12 0.45 -10.08
CA GLN A 101 2.27 1.26 -9.66
C GLN A 101 3.53 0.43 -9.38
N LEU A 102 3.42 -0.77 -8.82
CA LEU A 102 4.57 -1.55 -8.36
C LEU A 102 5.15 -2.48 -9.44
N VAL A 103 4.32 -3.09 -10.28
CA VAL A 103 4.78 -4.00 -11.33
C VAL A 103 5.75 -3.35 -12.32
N PRO A 104 5.53 -2.10 -12.79
CA PRO A 104 6.49 -1.40 -13.65
C PRO A 104 7.85 -1.12 -12.97
N LEU A 105 7.88 -1.11 -11.63
CA LEU A 105 9.12 -0.96 -10.85
C LEU A 105 9.86 -2.30 -10.64
N GLY A 106 9.37 -3.38 -11.22
CA GLY A 106 9.97 -4.71 -11.17
C GLY A 106 9.44 -5.62 -10.05
N TRP A 107 8.53 -5.14 -9.19
CA TRP A 107 8.03 -5.93 -8.06
C TRP A 107 7.07 -7.04 -8.48
N GLN A 108 7.26 -8.23 -7.93
CA GLN A 108 6.27 -9.30 -7.88
C GLN A 108 5.43 -9.11 -6.61
N VAL A 109 4.19 -8.68 -6.79
CA VAL A 109 3.34 -8.18 -5.69
C VAL A 109 2.26 -9.20 -5.36
N GLU A 110 2.25 -9.72 -4.13
CA GLU A 110 1.10 -10.43 -3.57
C GLU A 110 0.38 -9.51 -2.58
N LEU A 111 -0.88 -9.20 -2.87
CA LEU A 111 -1.71 -8.33 -2.06
C LEU A 111 -2.68 -9.18 -1.22
N ASN A 112 -2.35 -9.34 0.07
CA ASN A 112 -3.15 -10.08 1.05
C ASN A 112 -3.95 -9.07 1.89
N ALA A 113 -5.12 -8.68 1.41
CA ALA A 113 -5.91 -7.66 2.09
C ALA A 113 -7.40 -7.97 2.01
N GLU A 114 -8.06 -7.88 3.17
CA GLU A 114 -9.48 -8.18 3.33
C GLU A 114 -10.18 -7.13 4.20
N ALA A 115 -11.43 -6.84 3.90
CA ALA A 115 -12.21 -5.88 4.66
C ALA A 115 -12.53 -6.38 6.08
N GLY A 116 -12.55 -5.45 7.05
CA GLY A 116 -12.93 -5.72 8.44
C GLY A 116 -11.90 -6.51 9.25
N ARG A 117 -10.67 -6.66 8.75
CA ARG A 117 -9.62 -7.42 9.44
C ARG A 117 -8.93 -6.61 10.52
N PHE A 118 -8.63 -7.32 11.62
CA PHE A 118 -7.80 -6.85 12.73
C PHE A 118 -6.36 -7.34 12.58
N ILE A 119 -5.51 -6.98 13.54
CA ILE A 119 -4.08 -7.27 13.50
C ILE A 119 -3.76 -8.78 13.50
N ASP A 120 -4.59 -9.62 14.13
CA ASP A 120 -4.48 -11.09 14.12
C ASP A 120 -4.51 -11.68 12.70
N PHE A 121 -5.23 -11.03 11.79
CA PHE A 121 -5.22 -11.41 10.36
C PHE A 121 -3.81 -11.26 9.77
N ALA A 122 -3.09 -10.17 10.09
CA ALA A 122 -1.74 -9.98 9.57
C ALA A 122 -0.78 -11.06 10.12
N LEU A 123 -0.89 -11.41 11.40
CA LEU A 123 -0.13 -12.51 11.99
C LEU A 123 -0.40 -13.81 11.22
N LYS A 124 -1.66 -14.17 11.04
CA LYS A 124 -2.04 -15.37 10.29
C LYS A 124 -1.43 -15.42 8.89
N VAL A 125 -1.51 -14.30 8.14
CA VAL A 125 -0.93 -14.24 6.78
C VAL A 125 0.58 -14.44 6.83
N VAL A 126 1.28 -13.82 7.78
CA VAL A 126 2.73 -13.99 7.94
C VAL A 126 3.07 -15.41 8.26
N GLU A 127 2.43 -16.04 9.26
CA GLU A 127 2.64 -17.45 9.62
C GLU A 127 2.49 -18.40 8.43
N GLU A 128 1.48 -18.19 7.57
CA GLU A 128 1.20 -19.07 6.45
C GLU A 128 2.04 -18.78 5.21
N ARG A 129 2.56 -17.55 5.04
CA ARG A 129 3.16 -17.10 3.79
C ARG A 129 4.64 -16.74 3.85
N ILE A 130 5.21 -16.47 5.04
CA ILE A 130 6.57 -15.92 5.14
C ILE A 130 7.65 -16.82 4.55
N ASP A 131 7.45 -18.14 4.61
CA ASP A 131 8.39 -19.15 4.10
C ASP A 131 8.33 -19.30 2.56
N ALA A 132 7.38 -18.64 1.89
CA ALA A 132 7.28 -18.69 0.43
C ALA A 132 8.36 -17.85 -0.30
N GLY A 133 9.32 -17.27 0.42
CA GLY A 133 10.50 -16.59 -0.15
C GLY A 133 10.21 -15.13 -0.56
N TRP A 134 9.75 -14.33 0.39
CA TRP A 134 9.55 -12.88 0.22
C TRP A 134 10.84 -12.12 0.49
N ASP A 135 11.10 -11.07 -0.31
CA ASP A 135 12.25 -10.19 -0.14
C ASP A 135 11.91 -9.00 0.77
N ALA A 136 10.64 -8.57 0.75
CA ALA A 136 10.14 -7.48 1.58
C ALA A 136 8.68 -7.71 1.97
N VAL A 137 8.25 -7.06 3.06
CA VAL A 137 6.85 -7.08 3.54
C VAL A 137 6.37 -5.66 3.78
N GLY A 138 5.14 -5.36 3.33
CA GLY A 138 4.44 -4.12 3.68
C GLY A 138 3.20 -4.44 4.49
N ILE A 139 2.95 -3.70 5.58
CA ILE A 139 1.81 -3.93 6.47
C ILE A 139 1.02 -2.64 6.64
N PHE A 140 -0.25 -2.69 6.25
CA PHE A 140 -1.21 -1.61 6.43
C PHE A 140 -2.47 -2.13 7.10
N ILE A 141 -2.41 -2.32 8.41
CA ILE A 141 -3.50 -2.84 9.22
C ILE A 141 -3.62 -2.07 10.52
N GLY A 142 -4.84 -1.93 11.00
CA GLY A 142 -5.14 -1.20 12.23
C GLY A 142 -6.30 -0.22 12.10
N THR A 143 -6.91 -0.09 10.91
CA THR A 143 -8.14 0.67 10.75
C THR A 143 -9.24 0.14 11.70
N ASN A 144 -9.25 -1.16 11.94
CA ASN A 144 -10.14 -1.82 12.91
C ASN A 144 -9.47 -2.00 14.29
N TYR A 145 -8.67 -1.02 14.73
CA TYR A 145 -8.02 -1.03 16.04
C TYR A 145 -9.01 -1.23 17.18
N GLY A 146 -8.75 -2.23 18.01
CA GLY A 146 -9.64 -2.64 19.10
C GLY A 146 -9.42 -1.89 20.42
N GLU A 147 -8.69 -0.76 20.41
CA GLU A 147 -8.44 0.12 21.55
C GLU A 147 -7.65 -0.54 22.71
N ASP A 148 -6.95 -1.65 22.41
CA ASP A 148 -6.00 -2.30 23.32
C ASP A 148 -4.58 -2.18 22.74
N GLU A 149 -3.88 -1.14 23.19
CA GLU A 149 -2.52 -0.81 22.75
C GLU A 149 -1.55 -1.97 22.98
N LYS A 150 -1.65 -2.63 24.14
CA LYS A 150 -0.76 -3.74 24.48
C LYS A 150 -0.98 -4.93 23.55
N VAL A 151 -2.22 -5.30 23.30
CA VAL A 151 -2.54 -6.40 22.38
C VAL A 151 -2.08 -6.06 20.96
N PHE A 152 -2.29 -4.84 20.51
CA PHE A 152 -1.86 -4.39 19.19
C PHE A 152 -0.34 -4.43 19.04
N ARG A 153 0.40 -3.96 20.04
CA ARG A 153 1.86 -4.02 20.09
C ARG A 153 2.37 -5.46 20.11
N ASP A 154 1.78 -6.31 20.97
CA ASP A 154 2.20 -7.72 21.10
C ASP A 154 2.08 -8.43 19.74
N TYR A 155 0.96 -8.28 19.02
CA TYR A 155 0.78 -8.85 17.68
C TYR A 155 1.80 -8.31 16.67
N TYR A 156 2.02 -6.99 16.63
CA TYR A 156 3.01 -6.43 15.72
C TYR A 156 4.42 -6.92 16.01
N THR A 157 4.79 -7.03 17.29
CA THR A 157 6.09 -7.58 17.71
C THR A 157 6.25 -9.00 17.19
N GLU A 158 5.26 -9.86 17.40
CA GLU A 158 5.28 -11.25 16.92
C GLU A 158 5.39 -11.32 15.38
N ILE A 159 4.65 -10.48 14.68
CA ILE A 159 4.72 -10.37 13.22
C ILE A 159 6.13 -9.96 12.76
N LEU A 160 6.73 -8.95 13.36
CA LEU A 160 8.06 -8.46 12.99
C LEU A 160 9.14 -9.50 13.31
N ASP A 161 9.02 -10.20 14.43
CA ASP A 161 9.94 -11.28 14.80
C ASP A 161 9.88 -12.45 13.81
N LEU A 162 8.68 -12.82 13.32
CA LEU A 162 8.51 -13.85 12.29
C LEU A 162 9.06 -13.40 10.92
N ILE A 163 8.91 -12.13 10.57
CA ILE A 163 9.48 -11.59 9.32
C ILE A 163 11.01 -11.59 9.39
N GLY A 164 11.59 -11.35 10.57
CA GLY A 164 13.03 -11.36 10.80
C GLY A 164 13.73 -10.18 10.11
N ASP A 165 14.91 -10.41 9.55
CA ASP A 165 15.77 -9.37 8.98
C ASP A 165 15.27 -8.78 7.64
N ARG A 166 14.16 -9.24 7.10
CA ARG A 166 13.60 -8.72 5.84
C ARG A 166 13.17 -7.27 6.02
N PRO A 167 13.42 -6.38 5.05
CA PRO A 167 12.90 -5.02 5.08
C PRO A 167 11.37 -4.98 5.17
N VAL A 168 10.87 -4.18 6.11
CA VAL A 168 9.44 -4.00 6.37
C VAL A 168 9.03 -2.54 6.15
N LEU A 169 7.89 -2.34 5.49
CA LEU A 169 7.22 -1.06 5.38
C LEU A 169 5.93 -1.07 6.19
N LEU A 170 5.88 -0.34 7.30
CA LEU A 170 4.66 -0.12 8.06
C LEU A 170 3.95 1.15 7.57
N LEU A 171 2.62 1.13 7.52
CA LEU A 171 1.83 2.30 7.20
C LEU A 171 1.06 2.78 8.44
N THR A 172 1.09 4.10 8.70
CA THR A 172 0.24 4.71 9.71
C THR A 172 -1.22 4.77 9.23
N ILE A 173 -2.15 4.87 10.15
CA ILE A 173 -3.60 4.77 9.93
C ILE A 173 -4.19 6.18 9.86
N SER A 174 -5.17 6.45 8.99
CA SER A 174 -5.90 7.72 8.94
C SER A 174 -6.60 8.04 10.27
N ARG A 175 -6.53 9.31 10.71
CA ARG A 175 -7.11 9.75 12.00
C ARG A 175 -8.60 10.03 11.87
N TYR A 176 -9.42 9.01 11.92
CA TYR A 176 -10.88 9.15 11.92
C TYR A 176 -11.50 9.17 13.32
N LYS A 177 -10.74 8.78 14.36
CA LYS A 177 -11.06 8.86 15.78
C LYS A 177 -9.78 9.03 16.61
N GLU A 178 -9.89 9.48 17.86
CA GLU A 178 -8.74 9.81 18.73
C GLU A 178 -7.88 8.58 19.06
N GLU A 179 -8.50 7.43 19.31
CA GLU A 179 -7.80 6.21 19.71
C GLU A 179 -6.84 5.67 18.64
N ILE A 180 -6.98 6.12 17.39
CA ILE A 180 -6.03 5.79 16.33
C ILE A 180 -4.64 6.40 16.57
N ASP A 181 -4.55 7.44 17.38
CA ASP A 181 -3.25 8.01 17.74
C ASP A 181 -2.41 7.03 18.54
N ASP A 182 -3.02 6.22 19.41
CA ASP A 182 -2.33 5.17 20.17
C ASP A 182 -1.80 4.08 19.21
N ALA A 183 -2.61 3.63 18.27
CA ALA A 183 -2.17 2.66 17.26
C ALA A 183 -1.02 3.21 16.40
N ASN A 184 -1.10 4.48 16.00
CA ASN A 184 -0.04 5.13 15.23
C ASN A 184 1.23 5.36 16.07
N ALA A 185 1.11 5.59 17.38
CA ALA A 185 2.25 5.66 18.29
C ALA A 185 2.98 4.32 18.35
N VAL A 186 2.26 3.20 18.54
CA VAL A 186 2.83 1.85 18.52
C VAL A 186 3.58 1.58 17.21
N ILE A 187 2.99 1.90 16.05
CA ILE A 187 3.64 1.72 14.75
C ILE A 187 4.98 2.48 14.68
N ARG A 188 5.02 3.73 15.17
CA ARG A 188 6.24 4.57 15.14
C ARG A 188 7.30 4.09 16.14
N GLU A 189 6.87 3.65 17.32
CA GLU A 189 7.78 3.10 18.33
C GLU A 189 8.45 1.83 17.81
N LEU A 190 7.69 0.88 17.26
CA LEU A 190 8.23 -0.34 16.66
C LEU A 190 9.21 -0.03 15.52
N ALA A 191 8.90 0.94 14.66
CA ALA A 191 9.84 1.35 13.61
C ALA A 191 11.14 1.96 14.18
N SER A 192 11.14 2.46 15.41
CA SER A 192 12.36 2.92 16.10
C SER A 192 13.14 1.79 16.78
N GLU A 193 12.48 0.69 17.08
CA GLU A 193 13.06 -0.50 17.73
C GLU A 193 13.69 -1.48 16.73
N TYR A 194 13.14 -1.56 15.49
CA TYR A 194 13.59 -2.48 14.44
C TYR A 194 14.28 -1.74 13.29
N GLU A 195 15.59 -1.99 13.10
CA GLU A 195 16.43 -1.28 12.11
C GLU A 195 16.03 -1.54 10.64
N ASN A 196 15.30 -2.64 10.38
CA ASN A 196 14.80 -3.04 9.08
C ASN A 196 13.39 -2.50 8.79
N VAL A 197 12.78 -1.74 9.70
CA VAL A 197 11.44 -1.17 9.55
C VAL A 197 11.52 0.28 9.07
N SER A 198 10.68 0.59 8.09
CA SER A 198 10.45 1.95 7.58
C SER A 198 8.96 2.28 7.65
N ILE A 199 8.62 3.56 7.70
CA ILE A 199 7.22 4.03 7.76
C ILE A 199 6.84 4.77 6.49
N LEU A 200 5.61 4.51 6.01
CA LEU A 200 4.89 5.40 5.12
C LEU A 200 3.77 6.08 5.91
N ASP A 201 3.88 7.41 6.10
CA ASP A 201 2.93 8.19 6.89
C ASP A 201 1.62 8.45 6.14
N TRP A 202 0.76 7.43 6.07
CA TRP A 202 -0.58 7.55 5.48
C TRP A 202 -1.49 8.46 6.30
N SER A 203 -1.36 8.48 7.61
CA SER A 203 -2.10 9.40 8.49
C SER A 203 -1.99 10.85 8.00
N LYS A 204 -0.78 11.27 7.66
CA LYS A 204 -0.52 12.61 7.15
C LYS A 204 -0.98 12.77 5.70
N LEU A 205 -0.76 11.79 4.83
CA LEU A 205 -1.21 11.86 3.43
C LEU A 205 -2.73 11.93 3.32
N SER A 206 -3.41 11.11 4.07
CA SER A 206 -4.87 11.01 4.05
C SER A 206 -5.58 12.24 4.63
N SER A 207 -4.87 13.09 5.38
CA SER A 207 -5.43 14.34 5.93
C SER A 207 -5.67 15.43 4.89
N ALA A 208 -5.14 15.29 3.66
CA ALA A 208 -5.38 16.22 2.59
C ALA A 208 -6.82 16.10 2.08
N GLU A 209 -7.40 17.25 1.66
CA GLU A 209 -8.77 17.31 1.14
C GLU A 209 -8.94 16.35 -0.05
N GLY A 210 -10.07 15.65 -0.10
CA GLY A 210 -10.41 14.73 -1.18
C GLY A 210 -9.73 13.37 -1.14
N MET A 211 -8.88 13.08 -0.15
CA MET A 211 -8.20 11.80 -0.04
C MET A 211 -9.09 10.69 0.51
N LEU A 212 -9.95 11.02 1.47
CA LEU A 212 -10.85 10.07 2.11
C LEU A 212 -12.31 10.36 1.76
N ARG A 213 -13.12 9.31 1.80
CA ARG A 213 -14.57 9.40 1.72
C ARG A 213 -15.14 10.10 2.97
N SER A 214 -16.45 10.31 2.99
CA SER A 214 -17.14 10.97 4.10
C SER A 214 -17.04 10.21 5.44
N ASP A 215 -16.65 8.94 5.43
CA ASP A 215 -16.42 8.14 6.63
C ASP A 215 -15.06 8.45 7.31
N GLY A 216 -14.19 9.22 6.66
CA GLY A 216 -12.86 9.55 7.16
C GLY A 216 -11.88 8.37 7.19
N ILE A 217 -12.25 7.22 6.62
CA ILE A 217 -11.51 5.96 6.66
C ILE A 217 -11.05 5.55 5.28
N HIS A 218 -12.00 5.29 4.38
CA HIS A 218 -11.74 4.69 3.10
C HIS A 218 -11.30 5.73 2.07
N PRO A 219 -10.24 5.44 1.31
CA PRO A 219 -9.78 6.34 0.25
C PRO A 219 -10.84 6.54 -0.84
N THR A 220 -10.92 7.76 -1.36
CA THR A 220 -11.56 8.04 -2.63
C THR A 220 -10.79 7.40 -3.78
N ASP A 221 -11.27 7.48 -5.01
CA ASP A 221 -10.51 7.03 -6.18
C ASP A 221 -9.15 7.75 -6.26
N GLN A 222 -9.15 9.05 -6.00
CA GLN A 222 -7.94 9.86 -5.90
C GLN A 222 -7.04 9.40 -4.73
N GLY A 223 -7.62 9.14 -3.56
CA GLY A 223 -6.91 8.62 -2.39
C GLY A 223 -6.23 7.26 -2.66
N ARG A 224 -6.89 6.35 -3.40
CA ARG A 224 -6.27 5.07 -3.80
C ARG A 224 -5.06 5.25 -4.70
N ILE A 225 -5.14 6.16 -5.67
CA ILE A 225 -4.00 6.50 -6.54
C ILE A 225 -2.84 7.06 -5.72
N VAL A 226 -3.12 7.97 -4.78
CA VAL A 226 -2.10 8.54 -3.88
C VAL A 226 -1.49 7.47 -2.99
N LEU A 227 -2.29 6.59 -2.40
CA LEU A 227 -1.80 5.48 -1.58
C LEU A 227 -0.86 4.57 -2.37
N ALA A 228 -1.30 4.09 -3.54
CA ALA A 228 -0.50 3.20 -4.38
C ALA A 228 0.78 3.87 -4.90
N THR A 229 0.71 5.14 -5.29
CA THR A 229 1.89 5.92 -5.71
C THR A 229 2.87 6.12 -4.55
N SER A 230 2.37 6.30 -3.34
CA SER A 230 3.19 6.45 -2.14
C SER A 230 3.86 5.14 -1.74
N LEU A 231 3.14 4.02 -1.84
CA LEU A 231 3.72 2.67 -1.70
C LEU A 231 4.85 2.46 -2.72
N ALA A 232 4.63 2.82 -3.99
CA ALA A 232 5.64 2.72 -5.03
C ALA A 232 6.91 3.53 -4.72
N LYS A 233 6.75 4.72 -4.16
CA LYS A 233 7.90 5.56 -3.72
C LYS A 233 8.63 4.97 -2.53
N ALA A 234 7.90 4.42 -1.55
CA ALA A 234 8.48 3.81 -0.36
C ALA A 234 9.21 2.50 -0.69
N LEU A 235 8.64 1.69 -1.56
CA LEU A 235 9.28 0.46 -2.03
C LEU A 235 10.43 0.76 -3.00
N GLY A 236 10.31 1.79 -3.83
CA GLY A 236 11.30 2.09 -4.87
C GLY A 236 11.38 1.02 -5.96
N THR A 237 12.41 1.08 -6.79
CA THR A 237 12.65 0.10 -7.85
C THR A 237 13.22 -1.19 -7.26
N ALA A 238 12.64 -2.32 -7.63
CA ALA A 238 13.18 -3.63 -7.29
C ALA A 238 14.49 -3.89 -8.04
N PRO A 239 15.44 -4.64 -7.46
CA PRO A 239 16.71 -4.94 -8.13
C PRO A 239 16.58 -5.93 -9.30
N MET A 240 15.43 -6.61 -9.39
CA MET A 240 15.15 -7.62 -10.43
C MET A 240 13.89 -7.30 -11.22
N THR A 241 13.79 -7.87 -12.41
CA THR A 241 12.62 -7.80 -13.30
C THR A 241 12.39 -9.19 -13.92
N PRO A 242 11.22 -9.51 -14.46
CA PRO A 242 10.02 -8.66 -14.52
C PRO A 242 9.26 -8.59 -13.21
N GLY A 243 8.45 -7.53 -13.05
CA GLY A 243 7.42 -7.47 -12.04
C GLY A 243 6.18 -8.24 -12.47
N GLU A 244 5.37 -8.61 -11.49
CA GLU A 244 4.11 -9.36 -11.70
C GLU A 244 3.11 -9.06 -10.59
N CYS A 245 1.83 -9.07 -10.90
CA CYS A 245 0.77 -9.03 -9.90
C CYS A 245 0.34 -10.45 -9.61
N LEU A 246 0.79 -10.99 -8.47
CA LEU A 246 0.55 -12.36 -8.06
C LEU A 246 -0.89 -12.53 -7.53
N ASP A 247 -1.40 -13.75 -7.64
CA ASP A 247 -2.68 -14.10 -7.02
C ASP A 247 -2.47 -14.30 -5.52
N SER A 248 -3.50 -13.93 -4.73
CA SER A 248 -3.55 -14.13 -3.28
C SER A 248 -4.77 -14.95 -2.88
N ASN A 249 -4.60 -15.78 -1.86
CA ASN A 249 -5.71 -16.49 -1.21
C ASN A 249 -6.47 -15.60 -0.21
N TYR A 250 -5.93 -14.41 0.09
CA TYR A 250 -6.46 -13.43 1.02
C TYR A 250 -6.90 -12.17 0.29
N ALA A 251 -7.76 -12.33 -0.68
CA ALA A 251 -8.32 -11.24 -1.49
C ALA A 251 -9.86 -11.24 -1.44
N ASP A 252 -10.44 -11.66 -0.31
CA ASP A 252 -11.88 -11.62 -0.13
C ASP A 252 -12.33 -10.18 0.16
N ASP A 253 -12.91 -9.59 -0.86
CA ASP A 253 -13.47 -8.24 -0.82
C ASP A 253 -15.01 -8.27 -0.65
N SER A 254 -15.55 -9.36 -0.11
CA SER A 254 -17.00 -9.57 0.03
C SER A 254 -17.69 -8.51 0.89
N ALA A 255 -16.94 -7.78 1.71
CA ALA A 255 -17.46 -6.70 2.55
C ALA A 255 -17.62 -5.35 1.82
N VAL A 256 -17.32 -5.28 0.52
CA VAL A 256 -17.57 -4.05 -0.24
C VAL A 256 -19.06 -3.82 -0.40
N LEU A 257 -19.49 -2.68 0.12
CA LEU A 257 -20.86 -2.22 0.05
C LEU A 257 -21.37 -2.17 -1.42
N PRO A 258 -22.64 -2.52 -1.66
CA PRO A 258 -23.22 -2.60 -3.00
C PRO A 258 -23.23 -1.30 -3.81
N ASP A 259 -22.83 -0.18 -3.21
CA ASP A 259 -22.82 1.14 -3.85
C ASP A 259 -21.72 1.36 -4.90
N VAL A 260 -20.86 0.38 -5.15
CA VAL A 260 -19.78 0.46 -6.15
C VAL A 260 -20.03 -0.48 -7.34
N MET A 261 -21.27 -0.92 -7.56
CA MET A 261 -21.56 -1.55 -8.84
C MET A 261 -21.48 -0.49 -9.95
N PRO A 262 -20.62 -0.65 -10.97
CA PRO A 262 -20.66 0.23 -12.13
C PRO A 262 -22.09 0.17 -12.69
N ALA A 263 -22.67 1.33 -12.94
CA ALA A 263 -23.94 1.41 -13.62
C ALA A 263 -23.87 0.53 -14.88
N PRO A 264 -24.90 -0.26 -15.17
CA PRO A 264 -24.92 -1.10 -16.36
C PRO A 264 -24.59 -0.20 -17.56
N ALA A 265 -23.61 -0.62 -18.36
CA ALA A 265 -23.21 0.11 -19.55
C ALA A 265 -24.47 0.39 -20.37
N THR A 266 -24.84 1.66 -20.47
CA THR A 266 -25.95 2.10 -21.34
C THR A 266 -25.47 1.87 -22.76
N THR A 267 -25.90 0.78 -23.37
CA THR A 267 -25.69 0.52 -24.79
C THR A 267 -26.51 1.57 -25.54
N THR A 268 -25.86 2.62 -25.96
CA THR A 268 -26.47 3.58 -26.89
C THR A 268 -26.60 2.87 -28.23
N THR A 269 -27.75 2.27 -28.47
CA THR A 269 -28.12 1.85 -29.81
C THR A 269 -28.40 3.10 -30.64
N LEU A 270 -27.49 3.40 -31.55
CA LEU A 270 -27.78 4.32 -32.66
C LEU A 270 -28.96 3.73 -33.45
N GLY A 271 -30.09 4.41 -33.36
CA GLY A 271 -31.27 4.03 -34.10
C GLY A 271 -31.10 4.32 -35.57
N ASP A 272 -31.34 3.32 -36.39
CA ASP A 272 -31.74 3.53 -37.77
C ASP A 272 -32.93 2.62 -38.09
N ASN A 273 -34.01 3.29 -38.41
CA ASN A 273 -35.11 2.98 -39.31
C ASN A 273 -36.26 2.04 -38.84
N PRO A 274 -37.51 2.40 -39.17
CA PRO A 274 -38.71 1.79 -38.63
C PRO A 274 -39.22 0.63 -39.52
N GLY A 275 -39.58 -0.44 -38.88
CA GLY A 275 -40.40 -1.48 -39.52
C GLY A 275 -40.02 -2.91 -39.15
N THR A 276 -40.60 -3.41 -38.09
CA THR A 276 -41.22 -4.73 -37.95
C THR A 276 -41.26 -5.10 -36.47
N THR A 277 -42.46 -5.10 -35.92
CA THR A 277 -42.77 -5.57 -34.57
C THR A 277 -42.64 -7.08 -34.52
N THR A 278 -41.74 -7.61 -33.70
CA THR A 278 -41.78 -9.00 -33.26
C THR A 278 -41.67 -9.03 -31.73
N THR A 279 -42.77 -9.36 -31.09
CA THR A 279 -42.90 -9.56 -29.65
C THR A 279 -42.27 -10.90 -29.28
N SER A 280 -41.16 -10.90 -28.54
CA SER A 280 -40.61 -12.09 -27.91
C SER A 280 -40.81 -12.01 -26.42
N THR A 281 -41.71 -12.84 -25.89
CA THR A 281 -41.97 -13.02 -24.48
C THR A 281 -40.89 -13.94 -23.90
N ALA A 282 -40.00 -13.41 -23.03
CA ALA A 282 -39.05 -14.23 -22.28
C ALA A 282 -39.69 -14.65 -20.95
N THR A 283 -39.90 -15.94 -20.80
CA THR A 283 -40.37 -16.59 -19.58
C THR A 283 -39.18 -16.85 -18.66
N SER A 284 -39.16 -16.21 -17.51
CA SER A 284 -38.16 -16.47 -16.44
C SER A 284 -38.63 -17.67 -15.61
N THR A 285 -37.90 -18.78 -15.66
CA THR A 285 -38.09 -19.93 -14.76
C THR A 285 -37.18 -19.77 -13.54
N SER A 286 -37.78 -19.52 -12.39
CA SER A 286 -37.13 -19.57 -11.08
C SER A 286 -37.08 -21.02 -10.59
N SER A 287 -35.90 -21.57 -10.39
CA SER A 287 -35.67 -22.88 -9.76
C SER A 287 -35.47 -22.72 -8.25
N SER A 288 -36.49 -23.10 -7.49
CA SER A 288 -36.37 -23.24 -6.02
C SER A 288 -35.86 -24.63 -5.68
N SER A 289 -34.69 -24.74 -5.06
CA SER A 289 -34.15 -25.97 -4.49
C SER A 289 -34.64 -26.16 -3.05
N THR A 290 -35.48 -27.19 -2.85
CA THR A 290 -35.96 -27.62 -1.54
C THR A 290 -34.95 -28.57 -0.90
N THR A 291 -34.43 -28.21 0.29
CA THR A 291 -33.59 -29.08 1.10
C THR A 291 -34.45 -29.97 1.98
N ALA A 292 -34.27 -31.29 1.90
CA ALA A 292 -34.94 -32.28 2.75
C ALA A 292 -34.15 -32.52 4.06
N PRO A 293 -34.78 -32.80 5.21
CA PRO A 293 -34.09 -33.03 6.47
C PRO A 293 -33.57 -34.47 6.59
N SER A 294 -32.32 -34.60 7.02
CA SER A 294 -31.68 -35.87 7.37
C SER A 294 -32.09 -36.33 8.77
N THR A 295 -32.66 -37.49 8.88
CA THR A 295 -32.97 -38.20 10.12
C THR A 295 -31.71 -38.91 10.68
N THR A 296 -31.34 -38.57 11.90
CA THR A 296 -30.26 -39.27 12.67
C THR A 296 -30.88 -40.46 13.42
N THR A 297 -30.42 -41.65 13.11
CA THR A 297 -30.77 -42.88 13.85
C THR A 297 -29.65 -43.15 14.89
N THR A 298 -30.00 -43.09 16.17
CA THR A 298 -29.15 -43.50 17.31
C THR A 298 -29.32 -45.01 17.49
N THR A 299 -28.19 -45.77 17.41
CA THR A 299 -28.16 -47.17 17.79
C THR A 299 -27.32 -47.32 19.06
N THR A 300 -27.99 -47.71 20.13
CA THR A 300 -27.36 -48.14 21.42
C THR A 300 -27.13 -49.66 21.33
N ALA A 301 -25.93 -50.09 21.65
CA ALA A 301 -25.67 -51.50 22.01
C ALA A 301 -24.49 -51.55 23.02
N GLY A 302 -24.73 -52.06 24.15
CA GLY A 302 -24.38 -53.21 24.85
C GLY A 302 -22.97 -53.29 25.40
#